data_a34e167449bc1599a147c422585991e0
#
_entry.id   a34e167449bc1599a147c422585991e0
#
_cell.length_a   1.000
_cell.length_b   1.000
_cell.length_c   1.000
_cell.angle_alpha   90.00
_cell.angle_beta   90.00
_cell.angle_gamma   90.00
#
_symmetry.space_group_name_H-M   'P 1'
#
loop_
_entity.id
_entity.type
_entity.pdbx_description
1 polymer ?
#
loop_
_entity_poly.entity_id
_entity_poly.type
_entity_poly.pdbx_seq_one_letter_code
_entity_poly.pdbx_strand_id
1 'polypeptide(L)'
;VLKTFENDSDRRSCTFISPDKLMWAIEEGLKKGRQKIKPAESASKLKNVWCVGSSPIEFAKTVGENITVIDPDTPEKTAEMIRSGHPDAVLWGSDIKSKALAPQVAALLNTGLCADCTALETDGETLYMYRPACSGNIIAKIKCETKPPMATVRTAEEEQKKIIIGIGYGAREHIAELRAFAEKINAGIAATRKMTDGDYLPYEFQVGLTGKTVNPDVYIAAGISGAVHHIAGIKQSGTVIAINSDKDAPIFKYADYGITADISKTV
;
A
#
# COMPACT_ATOMS: atom_id res chain seq x y z
N VAL A 1 2.43 -6.71 22.67
CA VAL A 1 2.22 -5.42 23.33
C VAL A 1 1.68 -4.46 22.28
N LEU A 2 0.42 -4.06 22.41
CA LEU A 2 -0.22 -3.05 21.56
C LEU A 2 0.34 -1.67 21.97
N LYS A 3 1.13 -1.05 21.09
CA LYS A 3 1.43 0.38 21.23
C LYS A 3 0.38 1.14 20.42
N THR A 4 -0.51 1.85 21.12
CA THR A 4 -1.39 2.86 20.52
C THR A 4 -0.53 4.05 20.14
N PHE A 5 -0.40 4.28 18.85
CA PHE A 5 0.03 5.57 18.31
C PHE A 5 -1.23 6.31 17.91
N GLU A 6 -1.77 7.13 18.82
CA GLU A 6 -2.59 8.26 18.39
C GLU A 6 -1.63 9.22 17.69
N ASN A 7 -1.55 9.08 16.38
CA ASN A 7 -0.70 9.95 15.60
C ASN A 7 -1.58 10.93 14.83
N ASP A 8 -1.65 12.15 15.34
CA ASP A 8 -2.05 13.34 14.58
C ASP A 8 -1.11 13.58 13.37
N SER A 9 -0.07 12.74 13.22
CA SER A 9 0.96 12.79 12.17
C SER A 9 0.45 12.43 10.77
N ASP A 10 -0.75 11.85 10.63
CA ASP A 10 -1.34 11.60 9.32
C ASP A 10 -2.01 12.84 8.73
N ARG A 11 -2.22 13.89 9.56
CA ARG A 11 -2.75 15.16 9.09
C ARG A 11 -1.64 15.98 8.46
N ARG A 12 -1.88 16.43 7.24
CA ARG A 12 -0.98 17.30 6.48
C ARG A 12 -1.42 18.75 6.64
N SER A 13 -0.45 19.66 6.55
CA SER A 13 -0.75 21.09 6.47
C SER A 13 -1.13 21.42 5.03
N CYS A 14 -2.41 21.50 4.74
CA CYS A 14 -2.92 21.77 3.40
C CYS A 14 -2.69 23.24 3.00
N THR A 15 -1.99 23.45 1.89
CA THR A 15 -1.86 24.76 1.25
C THR A 15 -2.89 24.86 0.12
N PHE A 16 -3.85 25.77 0.24
CA PHE A 16 -4.82 26.02 -0.83
C PHE A 16 -4.16 26.80 -1.98
N ILE A 17 -4.36 26.30 -3.20
CA ILE A 17 -3.83 26.86 -4.44
C ILE A 17 -4.96 27.06 -5.46
N SER A 18 -4.74 27.94 -6.44
CA SER A 18 -5.66 28.12 -7.57
C SER A 18 -5.56 26.96 -8.57
N PRO A 19 -6.64 26.70 -9.36
CA PRO A 19 -6.67 25.59 -10.33
C PRO A 19 -5.51 25.60 -11.34
N ASP A 20 -5.10 26.76 -11.83
CA ASP A 20 -3.99 26.93 -12.76
C ASP A 20 -2.63 26.48 -12.23
N LYS A 21 -2.49 26.31 -10.91
CA LYS A 21 -1.27 25.81 -10.26
C LYS A 21 -1.23 24.29 -10.10
N LEU A 22 -2.20 23.54 -10.62
CA LEU A 22 -2.20 22.08 -10.50
C LEU A 22 -0.91 21.45 -11.05
N MET A 23 -0.49 21.84 -12.25
CA MET A 23 0.74 21.31 -12.86
C MET A 23 1.98 21.62 -12.04
N TRP A 24 2.09 22.85 -11.51
CA TRP A 24 3.17 23.21 -10.59
C TRP A 24 3.18 22.33 -9.32
N ALA A 25 2.02 22.07 -8.71
CA ALA A 25 1.93 21.23 -7.52
C ALA A 25 2.33 19.77 -7.81
N ILE A 26 2.00 19.26 -8.99
CA ILE A 26 2.44 17.94 -9.47
C ILE A 26 3.97 17.89 -9.60
N GLU A 27 4.57 18.90 -10.25
CA GLU A 27 6.02 18.97 -10.42
C GLU A 27 6.76 19.07 -9.08
N GLU A 28 6.27 19.88 -8.14
CA GLU A 28 6.83 19.97 -6.79
C GLU A 28 6.72 18.65 -6.03
N GLY A 29 5.58 17.96 -6.15
CA GLY A 29 5.39 16.63 -5.57
C GLY A 29 6.34 15.60 -6.16
N LEU A 30 6.57 15.59 -7.46
CA LEU A 30 7.52 14.71 -8.12
C LEU A 30 8.98 14.99 -7.70
N LYS A 31 9.34 16.25 -7.45
CA LYS A 31 10.67 16.62 -6.92
C LYS A 31 10.87 16.12 -5.50
N LYS A 32 9.87 16.24 -4.63
CA LYS A 32 9.91 15.71 -3.26
C LYS A 32 9.99 14.17 -3.27
N GLY A 33 9.30 13.52 -4.20
CA GLY A 33 9.17 12.07 -4.26
C GLY A 33 8.44 11.49 -3.05
N ARG A 34 8.26 10.19 -3.06
CA ARG A 34 7.73 9.45 -1.89
C ARG A 34 8.84 9.19 -0.87
N GLN A 35 8.51 9.25 0.40
CA GLN A 35 9.38 8.68 1.42
C GLN A 35 9.45 7.16 1.20
N LYS A 36 10.58 6.67 0.70
CA LYS A 36 10.85 5.24 0.69
C LYS A 36 11.01 4.83 2.15
N ILE A 37 10.01 4.16 2.71
CA ILE A 37 10.18 3.46 3.98
C ILE A 37 11.16 2.34 3.66
N LYS A 38 12.46 2.59 3.91
CA LYS A 38 13.44 1.51 3.93
C LYS A 38 13.15 0.74 5.22
N PRO A 39 12.84 -0.55 5.12
CA PRO A 39 12.78 -1.39 6.31
C PRO A 39 14.09 -1.21 7.08
N ALA A 40 14.02 -1.02 8.40
CA ALA A 40 15.22 -0.95 9.23
C ALA A 40 15.93 -2.30 9.13
N GLU A 41 17.25 -2.30 8.85
CA GLU A 41 18.02 -3.53 8.88
C GLU A 41 18.14 -4.02 10.33
N SER A 42 17.83 -5.29 10.55
CA SER A 42 18.00 -5.93 11.85
C SER A 42 19.50 -6.14 12.13
N ALA A 43 19.93 -5.89 13.37
CA ALA A 43 21.31 -6.09 13.80
C ALA A 43 21.75 -7.56 13.74
N SER A 44 20.82 -8.50 13.94
CA SER A 44 20.99 -9.93 13.75
C SER A 44 20.06 -10.41 12.65
N LYS A 45 20.41 -11.45 11.92
CA LYS A 45 19.62 -11.97 10.79
C LYS A 45 19.31 -13.46 10.97
N LEU A 46 18.18 -13.89 10.41
CA LEU A 46 17.84 -15.30 10.24
C LEU A 46 18.75 -15.93 9.19
N LYS A 47 19.11 -17.19 9.34
CA LYS A 47 20.05 -17.85 8.43
C LYS A 47 19.45 -18.05 7.03
N ASN A 48 18.22 -18.58 6.94
CA ASN A 48 17.60 -18.97 5.68
C ASN A 48 16.18 -18.41 5.58
N VAL A 49 15.98 -17.38 4.77
CA VAL A 49 14.67 -16.80 4.50
C VAL A 49 14.26 -17.15 3.08
N TRP A 50 13.08 -17.72 2.93
CA TRP A 50 12.53 -18.05 1.62
C TRP A 50 11.51 -17.03 1.17
N CYS A 51 11.61 -16.65 -0.09
CA CYS A 51 10.66 -15.76 -0.78
C CYS A 51 9.86 -16.56 -1.78
N VAL A 52 8.54 -16.49 -1.71
CA VAL A 52 7.68 -17.04 -2.76
C VAL A 52 7.40 -15.93 -3.76
N GLY A 53 8.00 -16.06 -4.94
CA GLY A 53 8.10 -14.99 -5.92
C GLY A 53 9.18 -13.94 -5.59
N SER A 54 9.41 -13.03 -6.52
CA SER A 54 10.48 -12.02 -6.40
C SER A 54 10.09 -10.79 -5.54
N SER A 55 8.81 -10.53 -5.42
CA SER A 55 8.31 -9.29 -4.80
C SER A 55 8.73 -9.06 -3.33
N PRO A 56 8.89 -10.07 -2.44
CA PRO A 56 9.28 -9.84 -1.05
C PRO A 56 10.79 -9.74 -0.80
N ILE A 57 11.65 -9.82 -1.83
CA ILE A 57 13.12 -9.91 -1.68
C ILE A 57 13.69 -8.73 -0.87
N GLU A 58 13.23 -7.51 -1.10
CA GLU A 58 13.75 -6.34 -0.37
C GLU A 58 13.44 -6.42 1.14
N PHE A 59 12.30 -6.98 1.52
CA PHE A 59 12.01 -7.27 2.93
C PHE A 59 12.87 -8.41 3.46
N ALA A 60 13.10 -9.45 2.66
CA ALA A 60 13.94 -10.57 3.07
C ALA A 60 15.36 -10.14 3.38
N LYS A 61 15.94 -9.22 2.59
CA LYS A 61 17.30 -8.67 2.80
C LYS A 61 17.47 -7.97 4.17
N THR A 62 16.38 -7.46 4.74
CA THR A 62 16.44 -6.77 6.04
C THR A 62 16.54 -7.74 7.23
N VAL A 63 16.07 -8.98 7.06
CA VAL A 63 15.97 -9.97 8.15
C VAL A 63 16.69 -11.28 7.87
N GLY A 64 17.17 -11.54 6.64
CA GLY A 64 17.80 -12.80 6.23
C GLY A 64 19.25 -12.64 5.79
N GLU A 65 20.09 -13.64 6.12
CA GLU A 65 21.45 -13.76 5.60
C GLU A 65 21.43 -14.41 4.21
N ASN A 66 20.80 -15.58 4.10
CA ASN A 66 20.62 -16.31 2.85
C ASN A 66 19.16 -16.20 2.41
N ILE A 67 18.96 -15.77 1.17
CA ILE A 67 17.64 -15.61 0.59
C ILE A 67 17.47 -16.59 -0.55
N THR A 68 16.46 -17.46 -0.45
CA THR A 68 16.08 -18.39 -1.51
C THR A 68 14.75 -17.94 -2.10
N VAL A 69 14.70 -17.81 -3.41
CA VAL A 69 13.47 -17.49 -4.13
C VAL A 69 12.92 -18.78 -4.73
N ILE A 70 11.65 -19.06 -4.46
CA ILE A 70 10.92 -20.17 -5.06
C ILE A 70 9.74 -19.65 -5.85
N ASP A 71 9.43 -20.29 -6.97
CA ASP A 71 8.25 -19.95 -7.74
C ASP A 71 7.00 -20.61 -7.14
N PRO A 72 5.89 -19.87 -7.02
CA PRO A 72 4.66 -20.44 -6.49
C PRO A 72 4.08 -21.45 -7.49
N ASP A 73 3.77 -22.63 -7.00
CA ASP A 73 3.05 -23.70 -7.72
C ASP A 73 1.71 -23.95 -7.02
N THR A 74 1.21 -25.19 -7.03
CA THR A 74 0.04 -25.55 -6.23
C THR A 74 0.33 -25.43 -4.73
N PRO A 75 -0.70 -25.24 -3.88
CA PRO A 75 -0.49 -25.14 -2.43
C PRO A 75 0.27 -26.34 -1.86
N GLU A 76 -0.04 -27.55 -2.35
CA GLU A 76 0.53 -28.80 -1.88
C GLU A 76 2.04 -28.90 -2.21
N LYS A 77 2.41 -28.61 -3.46
CA LYS A 77 3.80 -28.63 -3.90
C LYS A 77 4.63 -27.55 -3.18
N THR A 78 4.07 -26.35 -3.07
CA THR A 78 4.75 -25.25 -2.37
C THR A 78 4.96 -25.58 -0.89
N ALA A 79 3.96 -26.18 -0.23
CA ALA A 79 4.09 -26.64 1.16
C ALA A 79 5.15 -27.74 1.31
N GLU A 80 5.22 -28.70 0.36
CA GLU A 80 6.23 -29.75 0.38
C GLU A 80 7.65 -29.23 0.20
N MET A 81 7.85 -28.26 -0.71
CA MET A 81 9.14 -27.61 -0.87
C MET A 81 9.58 -26.89 0.42
N ILE A 82 8.67 -26.15 1.05
CA ILE A 82 8.96 -25.44 2.30
C ILE A 82 9.27 -26.45 3.43
N ARG A 83 8.49 -27.52 3.52
CA ARG A 83 8.70 -28.58 4.52
C ARG A 83 10.06 -29.26 4.37
N SER A 84 10.47 -29.58 3.13
CA SER A 84 11.75 -30.21 2.83
C SER A 84 12.94 -29.29 3.04
N GLY A 85 12.77 -28.00 2.76
CA GLY A 85 13.84 -27.00 2.83
C GLY A 85 14.08 -26.40 4.21
N HIS A 86 13.15 -26.59 5.16
CA HIS A 86 13.25 -26.09 6.55
C HIS A 86 13.71 -24.61 6.67
N PRO A 87 13.10 -23.64 5.98
CA PRO A 87 13.50 -22.24 6.14
C PRO A 87 13.18 -21.71 7.54
N ASP A 88 13.94 -20.71 7.99
CA ASP A 88 13.68 -20.02 9.25
C ASP A 88 12.45 -19.10 9.15
N ALA A 89 12.15 -18.59 7.95
CA ALA A 89 10.94 -17.82 7.66
C ALA A 89 10.55 -17.90 6.17
N VAL A 90 9.26 -17.69 5.87
CA VAL A 90 8.76 -17.64 4.49
C VAL A 90 8.00 -16.33 4.25
N LEU A 91 8.44 -15.58 3.26
CA LEU A 91 7.88 -14.31 2.88
C LEU A 91 7.16 -14.40 1.52
N TRP A 92 6.02 -13.77 1.45
CA TRP A 92 5.14 -13.70 0.28
C TRP A 92 4.91 -12.24 -0.11
N GLY A 93 4.69 -11.99 -1.38
CA GLY A 93 4.18 -10.69 -1.82
C GLY A 93 2.76 -10.42 -1.33
N SER A 94 2.26 -9.24 -1.65
CA SER A 94 0.87 -8.83 -1.37
C SER A 94 -0.02 -8.84 -2.62
N ASP A 95 0.45 -9.42 -3.72
CA ASP A 95 -0.32 -9.64 -4.94
C ASP A 95 -1.46 -10.66 -4.74
N ILE A 96 -2.40 -10.71 -5.70
CA ILE A 96 -3.61 -11.54 -5.60
C ILE A 96 -3.27 -13.03 -5.47
N LYS A 97 -2.25 -13.52 -6.20
CA LYS A 97 -1.85 -14.93 -6.15
C LYS A 97 -1.25 -15.28 -4.79
N SER A 98 -0.33 -14.48 -4.29
CA SER A 98 0.26 -14.64 -2.97
C SER A 98 -0.78 -14.60 -1.86
N LYS A 99 -1.73 -13.67 -1.91
CA LYS A 99 -2.84 -13.58 -0.94
C LYS A 99 -3.77 -14.79 -0.97
N ALA A 100 -3.93 -15.43 -2.12
CA ALA A 100 -4.74 -16.66 -2.25
C ALA A 100 -3.98 -17.92 -1.81
N LEU A 101 -2.68 -18.03 -2.14
CA LEU A 101 -1.86 -19.22 -1.88
C LEU A 101 -1.32 -19.28 -0.45
N ALA A 102 -0.80 -18.18 0.08
CA ALA A 102 -0.13 -18.16 1.37
C ALA A 102 -0.97 -18.73 2.53
N PRO A 103 -2.29 -18.42 2.68
CA PRO A 103 -3.11 -19.02 3.72
C PRO A 103 -3.29 -20.54 3.57
N GLN A 104 -3.40 -21.02 2.34
CA GLN A 104 -3.56 -22.46 2.05
C GLN A 104 -2.28 -23.22 2.42
N VAL A 105 -1.12 -22.68 2.03
CA VAL A 105 0.18 -23.25 2.37
C VAL A 105 0.42 -23.23 3.89
N ALA A 106 0.06 -22.13 4.57
CA ALA A 106 0.15 -22.02 6.02
C ALA A 106 -0.68 -23.09 6.73
N ALA A 107 -1.90 -23.35 6.25
CA ALA A 107 -2.77 -24.42 6.76
C ALA A 107 -2.15 -25.81 6.56
N LEU A 108 -1.61 -26.09 5.37
CA LEU A 108 -0.94 -27.37 5.07
C LEU A 108 0.33 -27.60 5.90
N LEU A 109 1.03 -26.54 6.26
CA LEU A 109 2.21 -26.57 7.14
C LEU A 109 1.85 -26.53 8.63
N ASN A 110 0.59 -26.31 8.96
CA ASN A 110 0.12 -26.09 10.33
C ASN A 110 0.89 -24.98 11.05
N THR A 111 1.11 -23.86 10.34
CA THR A 111 1.87 -22.72 10.86
C THR A 111 1.08 -21.42 10.75
N GLY A 112 1.54 -20.39 11.49
CA GLY A 112 0.92 -19.07 11.48
C GLY A 112 1.35 -18.23 10.28
N LEU A 113 0.39 -17.45 9.73
CA LEU A 113 0.61 -16.45 8.69
C LEU A 113 0.21 -15.07 9.19
N CYS A 114 1.15 -14.14 9.22
CA CYS A 114 0.85 -12.73 9.44
C CYS A 114 0.66 -12.03 8.10
N ALA A 115 -0.56 -11.57 7.84
CA ALA A 115 -0.89 -10.93 6.57
C ALA A 115 -0.61 -9.43 6.61
N ASP A 116 -0.18 -8.89 5.44
CA ASP A 116 -0.16 -7.46 5.15
C ASP A 116 0.86 -6.68 6.00
N CYS A 117 2.04 -7.29 6.22
CA CYS A 117 3.11 -6.70 7.01
C CYS A 117 3.74 -5.49 6.30
N THR A 118 4.00 -4.44 7.06
CA THR A 118 4.64 -3.21 6.56
C THR A 118 6.09 -3.07 7.01
N ALA A 119 6.51 -3.84 8.02
CA ALA A 119 7.90 -3.94 8.46
C ALA A 119 8.16 -5.32 9.08
N LEU A 120 9.41 -5.73 9.03
CA LEU A 120 9.92 -6.96 9.65
C LEU A 120 11.13 -6.61 10.52
N GLU A 121 11.34 -7.34 11.59
CA GLU A 121 12.49 -7.24 12.49
C GLU A 121 12.85 -8.64 13.00
N THR A 122 14.10 -8.89 13.31
CA THR A 122 14.53 -10.16 13.91
C THR A 122 15.63 -9.92 14.94
N ASP A 123 15.68 -10.77 15.94
CA ASP A 123 16.78 -10.90 16.89
C ASP A 123 17.80 -12.00 16.51
N GLY A 124 17.63 -12.63 15.33
CA GLY A 124 18.42 -13.74 14.81
C GLY A 124 17.76 -15.11 15.00
N GLU A 125 16.76 -15.22 15.85
CA GLU A 125 16.00 -16.46 16.12
C GLU A 125 14.52 -16.32 15.86
N THR A 126 13.95 -15.15 16.18
CA THR A 126 12.52 -14.87 16.09
C THR A 126 12.25 -13.80 15.02
N LEU A 127 11.29 -14.08 14.13
CA LEU A 127 10.76 -13.07 13.21
C LEU A 127 9.64 -12.29 13.88
N TYR A 128 9.80 -10.97 14.01
CA TYR A 128 8.76 -10.04 14.42
C TYR A 128 8.17 -9.35 13.21
N MET A 129 6.85 -9.39 13.11
CA MET A 129 6.08 -8.93 11.97
C MET A 129 5.22 -7.74 12.40
N TYR A 130 5.32 -6.62 11.69
CA TYR A 130 4.55 -5.42 11.98
C TYR A 130 3.47 -5.25 10.93
N ARG A 131 2.23 -5.18 11.37
CA ARG A 131 1.08 -4.95 10.49
C ARG A 131 0.16 -3.88 11.02
N PRO A 132 -0.45 -3.07 10.15
CA PRO A 132 -1.52 -2.16 10.53
C PRO A 132 -2.74 -2.95 11.01
N ALA A 133 -3.36 -2.46 12.08
CA ALA A 133 -4.61 -2.95 12.65
C ALA A 133 -5.55 -1.77 12.91
N CYS A 134 -6.84 -2.03 13.14
CA CYS A 134 -7.84 -1.01 13.45
C CYS A 134 -7.82 0.16 12.44
N SER A 135 -8.00 -0.15 11.15
CA SER A 135 -7.97 0.84 10.05
C SER A 135 -6.65 1.62 9.95
N GLY A 136 -5.54 1.03 10.41
CA GLY A 136 -4.21 1.64 10.33
C GLY A 136 -3.82 2.52 11.52
N ASN A 137 -4.70 2.70 12.51
CA ASN A 137 -4.42 3.52 13.69
C ASN A 137 -3.51 2.82 14.71
N ILE A 138 -3.33 1.51 14.60
CA ILE A 138 -2.49 0.72 15.48
C ILE A 138 -1.53 -0.10 14.63
N ILE A 139 -0.27 -0.18 15.05
CA ILE A 139 0.69 -1.14 14.50
C ILE A 139 0.83 -2.30 15.49
N ALA A 140 0.40 -3.47 15.08
CA ALA A 140 0.57 -4.69 15.87
C ALA A 140 1.95 -5.30 15.58
N LYS A 141 2.74 -5.54 16.63
CA LYS A 141 3.96 -6.36 16.58
C LYS A 141 3.57 -7.81 16.90
N ILE A 142 3.74 -8.70 15.94
CA ILE A 142 3.30 -10.09 16.00
C ILE A 142 4.53 -10.99 15.90
N LYS A 143 4.59 -12.04 16.70
CA LYS A 143 5.48 -13.16 16.52
C LYS A 143 4.66 -14.43 16.28
N CYS A 144 5.18 -15.35 15.48
CA CYS A 144 4.62 -16.67 15.28
C CYS A 144 5.35 -17.66 16.19
N GLU A 145 4.61 -18.50 16.91
CA GLU A 145 5.19 -19.53 17.78
C GLU A 145 5.44 -20.86 17.04
N THR A 146 4.78 -21.03 15.89
CA THR A 146 4.99 -22.19 15.01
C THR A 146 6.05 -21.88 13.94
N LYS A 147 6.68 -22.92 13.39
CA LYS A 147 7.75 -22.81 12.37
C LYS A 147 7.36 -23.51 11.07
N PRO A 148 7.79 -22.96 9.93
CA PRO A 148 8.36 -21.62 9.77
C PRO A 148 7.32 -20.51 9.95
N PRO A 149 7.65 -19.37 10.56
CA PRO A 149 6.76 -18.20 10.55
C PRO A 149 6.58 -17.72 9.12
N MET A 150 5.35 -17.36 8.76
CA MET A 150 5.03 -16.89 7.42
C MET A 150 4.47 -15.46 7.47
N ALA A 151 4.84 -14.64 6.47
CA ALA A 151 4.32 -13.29 6.33
C ALA A 151 4.00 -12.96 4.87
N THR A 152 2.86 -12.32 4.61
CA THR A 152 2.74 -11.53 3.38
C THR A 152 3.20 -10.11 3.68
N VAL A 153 4.04 -9.54 2.80
CA VAL A 153 4.61 -8.21 2.98
C VAL A 153 4.06 -7.25 1.93
N ARG A 154 3.77 -6.03 2.34
CA ARG A 154 3.32 -4.96 1.41
C ARG A 154 4.52 -4.49 0.59
N THR A 155 4.76 -5.15 -0.53
CA THR A 155 5.68 -4.66 -1.54
C THR A 155 5.00 -3.57 -2.34
N ALA A 156 5.72 -2.49 -2.62
CA ALA A 156 5.28 -1.58 -3.66
C ALA A 156 5.26 -2.37 -4.97
N GLU A 157 4.13 -2.41 -5.68
CA GLU A 157 4.09 -3.01 -7.01
C GLU A 157 5.16 -2.28 -7.86
N GLU A 158 6.09 -3.02 -8.46
CA GLU A 158 7.24 -2.48 -9.18
C GLU A 158 6.86 -1.59 -10.37
N GLU A 159 5.60 -1.59 -10.78
CA GLU A 159 5.05 -0.78 -11.88
C GLU A 159 4.08 0.32 -11.42
N GLN A 160 4.13 0.74 -10.16
CA GLN A 160 3.23 1.82 -9.76
C GLN A 160 3.62 3.12 -10.45
N LYS A 161 2.69 3.70 -11.19
CA LYS A 161 2.87 5.03 -11.80
C LYS A 161 3.29 6.03 -10.73
N LYS A 162 4.24 6.92 -11.05
CA LYS A 162 4.68 7.98 -10.12
C LYS A 162 3.55 8.91 -9.72
N ILE A 163 2.56 9.07 -10.61
CA ILE A 163 1.36 9.86 -10.38
C ILE A 163 0.16 8.93 -10.45
N ILE A 164 -0.76 9.05 -9.50
CA ILE A 164 -2.06 8.36 -9.53
C ILE A 164 -3.16 9.38 -9.30
N ILE A 165 -4.20 9.31 -10.14
CA ILE A 165 -5.44 10.07 -9.98
C ILE A 165 -6.49 9.17 -9.36
N GLY A 166 -6.86 9.46 -8.13
CA GLY A 166 -7.98 8.83 -7.44
C GLY A 166 -9.28 9.53 -7.75
N ILE A 167 -10.24 8.81 -8.34
CA ILE A 167 -11.54 9.34 -8.72
C ILE A 167 -12.57 9.01 -7.62
N GLY A 168 -13.11 10.05 -7.02
CA GLY A 168 -14.19 9.96 -6.04
C GLY A 168 -15.56 10.17 -6.67
N TYR A 169 -16.61 9.89 -5.91
CA TYR A 169 -17.98 10.01 -6.37
C TYR A 169 -18.36 11.44 -6.82
N GLY A 170 -17.74 12.47 -6.23
CA GLY A 170 -17.91 13.86 -6.64
C GLY A 170 -17.40 14.17 -8.05
N ALA A 171 -16.53 13.30 -8.60
CA ALA A 171 -15.97 13.44 -9.94
C ALA A 171 -16.53 12.40 -10.95
N ARG A 172 -17.61 11.70 -10.63
CA ARG A 172 -18.16 10.60 -11.46
C ARG A 172 -18.55 11.04 -12.88
N GLU A 173 -18.95 12.29 -13.05
CA GLU A 173 -19.37 12.85 -14.35
C GLU A 173 -18.16 13.28 -15.21
N HIS A 174 -16.95 13.35 -14.61
CA HIS A 174 -15.70 13.79 -15.24
C HIS A 174 -14.69 12.66 -15.48
N ILE A 175 -15.13 11.40 -15.49
CA ILE A 175 -14.25 10.24 -15.66
C ILE A 175 -13.46 10.31 -16.98
N ALA A 176 -14.12 10.70 -18.07
CA ALA A 176 -13.48 10.81 -19.38
C ALA A 176 -12.40 11.90 -19.41
N GLU A 177 -12.68 13.07 -18.82
CA GLU A 177 -11.73 14.18 -18.71
C GLU A 177 -10.53 13.79 -17.87
N LEU A 178 -10.77 13.14 -16.70
CA LEU A 178 -9.72 12.68 -15.82
C LEU A 178 -8.85 11.57 -16.44
N ARG A 179 -9.43 10.70 -17.27
CA ARG A 179 -8.66 9.71 -18.02
C ARG A 179 -7.77 10.37 -19.08
N ALA A 180 -8.30 11.32 -19.85
CA ALA A 180 -7.51 12.06 -20.83
C ALA A 180 -6.38 12.86 -20.16
N PHE A 181 -6.66 13.46 -19.01
CA PHE A 181 -5.63 14.14 -18.22
C PHE A 181 -4.58 13.16 -17.68
N ALA A 182 -5.00 11.98 -17.20
CA ALA A 182 -4.07 10.95 -16.72
C ALA A 182 -3.12 10.49 -17.83
N GLU A 183 -3.60 10.29 -19.05
CA GLU A 183 -2.78 9.96 -20.21
C GLU A 183 -1.76 11.05 -20.49
N LYS A 184 -2.19 12.32 -20.51
CA LYS A 184 -1.32 13.48 -20.77
C LYS A 184 -0.16 13.60 -19.80
N ILE A 185 -0.38 13.28 -18.50
CA ILE A 185 0.66 13.38 -17.46
C ILE A 185 1.27 12.00 -17.10
N ASN A 186 0.98 10.97 -17.88
CA ASN A 186 1.42 9.59 -17.63
C ASN A 186 1.05 9.07 -16.22
N ALA A 187 -0.16 9.40 -15.75
CA ALA A 187 -0.68 8.95 -14.47
C ALA A 187 -1.42 7.62 -14.56
N GLY A 188 -1.51 6.91 -13.44
CA GLY A 188 -2.44 5.81 -13.24
C GLY A 188 -3.81 6.31 -12.75
N ILE A 189 -4.83 5.47 -12.88
CA ILE A 189 -6.18 5.73 -12.35
C ILE A 189 -6.43 4.83 -11.13
N ALA A 190 -7.08 5.39 -10.14
CA ALA A 190 -7.60 4.70 -8.97
C ALA A 190 -9.04 5.17 -8.70
N ALA A 191 -9.78 4.42 -7.91
CA ALA A 191 -11.18 4.70 -7.58
C ALA A 191 -11.45 4.56 -6.09
N THR A 192 -12.40 5.34 -5.59
CA THR A 192 -12.97 5.08 -4.26
C THR A 192 -13.98 3.92 -4.34
N ARG A 193 -14.22 3.24 -3.20
CA ARG A 193 -15.20 2.15 -3.13
C ARG A 193 -16.58 2.53 -3.69
N LYS A 194 -17.06 3.75 -3.44
CA LYS A 194 -18.35 4.21 -3.95
C LYS A 194 -18.42 4.27 -5.48
N MET A 195 -17.27 4.43 -6.14
CA MET A 195 -17.17 4.40 -7.60
C MET A 195 -17.26 2.98 -8.16
N THR A 196 -16.70 2.01 -7.44
CA THR A 196 -16.73 0.60 -7.84
C THR A 196 -18.04 -0.10 -7.46
N ASP A 197 -18.58 0.20 -6.28
CA ASP A 197 -19.89 -0.31 -5.85
C ASP A 197 -21.04 0.23 -6.74
N GLY A 198 -20.86 1.37 -7.40
CA GLY A 198 -21.80 1.98 -8.34
C GLY A 198 -21.54 1.66 -9.81
N ASP A 199 -20.64 0.71 -10.11
CA ASP A 199 -20.27 0.28 -11.48
C ASP A 199 -19.72 1.40 -12.39
N TYR A 200 -19.29 2.54 -11.82
CA TYR A 200 -18.65 3.62 -12.60
C TYR A 200 -17.24 3.24 -13.06
N LEU A 201 -16.51 2.47 -12.25
CA LEU A 201 -15.18 1.95 -12.54
C LEU A 201 -15.03 0.51 -12.03
N PRO A 202 -14.27 -0.35 -12.74
CA PRO A 202 -14.01 -1.72 -12.32
C PRO A 202 -13.38 -1.81 -10.93
N TYR A 203 -13.64 -2.90 -10.20
CA TYR A 203 -13.13 -3.14 -8.85
C TYR A 203 -11.60 -3.15 -8.77
N GLU A 204 -10.93 -3.52 -9.85
CA GLU A 204 -9.45 -3.50 -9.92
C GLU A 204 -8.82 -2.12 -9.68
N PHE A 205 -9.58 -1.03 -9.86
CA PHE A 205 -9.13 0.34 -9.56
C PHE A 205 -9.36 0.74 -8.11
N GLN A 206 -10.06 -0.08 -7.31
CA GLN A 206 -10.43 0.30 -5.95
C GLN A 206 -9.20 0.47 -5.06
N VAL A 207 -9.10 1.65 -4.43
CA VAL A 207 -8.08 1.99 -3.44
C VAL A 207 -8.73 2.27 -2.09
N GLY A 208 -8.16 1.70 -1.04
CA GLY A 208 -8.62 1.85 0.33
C GLY A 208 -8.42 0.60 1.16
N LEU A 209 -9.05 0.54 2.32
CA LEU A 209 -8.93 -0.58 3.27
C LEU A 209 -9.35 -1.94 2.66
N THR A 210 -10.37 -1.93 1.80
CA THR A 210 -10.92 -3.14 1.14
C THR A 210 -10.44 -3.29 -0.30
N GLY A 211 -9.60 -2.39 -0.79
CA GLY A 211 -9.01 -2.39 -2.13
C GLY A 211 -7.48 -2.43 -2.08
N LYS A 212 -6.87 -1.87 -3.09
CA LYS A 212 -5.40 -1.73 -3.16
C LYS A 212 -4.92 -0.65 -2.19
N THR A 213 -3.68 -0.78 -1.72
CA THR A 213 -2.91 0.32 -1.17
C THR A 213 -1.97 0.85 -2.25
N VAL A 214 -1.94 2.16 -2.44
CA VAL A 214 -1.08 2.82 -3.42
C VAL A 214 -0.11 3.77 -2.73
N ASN A 215 1.07 3.94 -3.32
CA ASN A 215 2.15 4.72 -2.75
C ASN A 215 2.89 5.50 -3.87
N PRO A 216 2.19 6.35 -4.66
CA PRO A 216 2.81 7.15 -5.70
C PRO A 216 3.64 8.30 -5.11
N ASP A 217 4.49 8.90 -5.95
CA ASP A 217 5.16 10.17 -5.60
C ASP A 217 4.12 11.30 -5.45
N VAL A 218 3.08 11.29 -6.31
CA VAL A 218 1.96 12.24 -6.27
C VAL A 218 0.62 11.49 -6.38
N TYR A 219 -0.27 11.73 -5.43
CA TYR A 219 -1.66 11.27 -5.48
C TYR A 219 -2.60 12.45 -5.66
N ILE A 220 -3.39 12.45 -6.73
CA ILE A 220 -4.40 13.49 -7.01
C ILE A 220 -5.76 12.94 -6.62
N ALA A 221 -6.36 13.48 -5.57
CA ALA A 221 -7.68 13.10 -5.06
C ALA A 221 -8.76 13.97 -5.71
N ALA A 222 -9.38 13.51 -6.81
CA ALA A 222 -10.38 14.22 -7.55
C ALA A 222 -11.80 13.86 -7.07
N GLY A 223 -12.53 14.80 -6.48
CA GLY A 223 -13.90 14.61 -6.00
C GLY A 223 -14.04 13.56 -4.88
N ILE A 224 -12.99 13.38 -4.08
CA ILE A 224 -12.95 12.44 -2.94
C ILE A 224 -13.32 13.18 -1.66
N SER A 225 -14.21 12.61 -0.85
CA SER A 225 -14.63 13.20 0.43
C SER A 225 -13.58 13.11 1.53
N GLY A 226 -12.72 12.08 1.51
CA GLY A 226 -11.74 11.83 2.57
C GLY A 226 -12.19 10.84 3.64
N ALA A 227 -13.03 9.88 3.29
CA ALA A 227 -13.41 8.78 4.19
C ALA A 227 -12.18 8.00 4.65
N VAL A 228 -12.12 7.65 5.94
CA VAL A 228 -10.98 6.98 6.61
C VAL A 228 -10.54 5.71 5.89
N HIS A 229 -11.50 4.94 5.36
CA HIS A 229 -11.21 3.72 4.61
C HIS A 229 -10.43 3.98 3.31
N HIS A 230 -10.68 5.10 2.63
CA HIS A 230 -9.93 5.48 1.43
C HIS A 230 -8.55 6.01 1.81
N ILE A 231 -8.49 6.87 2.84
CA ILE A 231 -7.24 7.45 3.34
C ILE A 231 -6.22 6.36 3.73
N ALA A 232 -6.69 5.27 4.35
CA ALA A 232 -5.83 4.14 4.69
C ALA A 232 -5.06 3.55 3.49
N GLY A 233 -5.63 3.66 2.28
CA GLY A 233 -5.02 3.17 1.04
C GLY A 233 -4.04 4.14 0.37
N ILE A 234 -4.02 5.42 0.77
CA ILE A 234 -3.22 6.47 0.12
C ILE A 234 -2.24 7.18 1.05
N LYS A 235 -2.31 6.94 2.35
CA LYS A 235 -1.55 7.71 3.36
C LYS A 235 -0.03 7.66 3.20
N GLN A 236 0.51 6.66 2.51
CA GLN A 236 1.93 6.51 2.22
C GLN A 236 2.37 7.24 0.94
N SER A 237 1.45 7.88 0.22
CA SER A 237 1.77 8.70 -0.95
C SER A 237 2.70 9.86 -0.57
N GLY A 238 3.63 10.22 -1.46
CA GLY A 238 4.57 11.32 -1.24
C GLY A 238 3.85 12.65 -1.05
N THR A 239 3.25 13.17 -2.10
CA THR A 239 2.44 14.39 -2.09
C THR A 239 1.00 14.07 -2.42
N VAL A 240 0.06 14.59 -1.65
CA VAL A 240 -1.39 14.47 -1.92
C VAL A 240 -1.94 15.83 -2.34
N ILE A 241 -2.55 15.87 -3.52
CA ILE A 241 -3.24 17.04 -4.07
C ILE A 241 -4.73 16.73 -4.07
N ALA A 242 -5.54 17.50 -3.35
CA ALA A 242 -6.99 17.31 -3.30
C ALA A 242 -7.71 18.35 -4.15
N ILE A 243 -8.63 17.91 -4.99
CA ILE A 243 -9.53 18.74 -5.81
C ILE A 243 -10.95 18.41 -5.38
N ASN A 244 -11.65 19.38 -4.82
CA ASN A 244 -13.04 19.20 -4.38
C ASN A 244 -13.80 20.53 -4.47
N SER A 245 -15.06 20.48 -4.87
CA SER A 245 -15.95 21.65 -4.88
C SER A 245 -16.40 22.05 -3.45
N ASP A 246 -16.40 21.10 -2.51
CA ASP A 246 -16.69 21.35 -1.11
C ASP A 246 -15.38 21.71 -0.36
N LYS A 247 -15.27 22.99 0.04
CA LYS A 247 -14.11 23.52 0.78
C LYS A 247 -13.91 22.87 2.16
N ASP A 248 -14.96 22.30 2.74
CA ASP A 248 -14.97 21.70 4.06
C ASP A 248 -14.77 20.18 4.00
N ALA A 249 -14.53 19.62 2.80
CA ALA A 249 -14.33 18.20 2.61
C ALA A 249 -13.16 17.67 3.47
N PRO A 250 -13.34 16.59 4.23
CA PRO A 250 -12.32 16.04 5.12
C PRO A 250 -11.01 15.67 4.41
N ILE A 251 -11.02 15.44 3.10
CA ILE A 251 -9.83 15.12 2.30
C ILE A 251 -8.72 16.15 2.46
N PHE A 252 -9.07 17.43 2.63
CA PHE A 252 -8.09 18.51 2.77
C PHE A 252 -7.24 18.37 4.04
N LYS A 253 -7.70 17.65 5.07
CA LYS A 253 -6.90 17.37 6.27
C LYS A 253 -5.73 16.41 5.99
N TYR A 254 -5.77 15.72 4.86
CA TYR A 254 -4.79 14.71 4.45
C TYR A 254 -4.04 15.12 3.18
N ALA A 255 -4.30 16.32 2.65
CA ALA A 255 -3.67 16.85 1.45
C ALA A 255 -2.53 17.83 1.80
N ASP A 256 -1.50 17.87 0.95
CA ASP A 256 -0.45 18.89 0.98
C ASP A 256 -0.91 20.14 0.23
N TYR A 257 -1.64 19.93 -0.87
CA TYR A 257 -2.22 21.00 -1.67
C TYR A 257 -3.72 20.79 -1.85
N GLY A 258 -4.51 21.86 -1.68
CA GLY A 258 -5.95 21.87 -1.87
C GLY A 258 -6.37 22.80 -2.99
N ILE A 259 -7.26 22.33 -3.86
CA ILE A 259 -7.91 23.13 -4.91
C ILE A 259 -9.41 23.07 -4.66
N THR A 260 -10.00 24.20 -4.28
CA THR A 260 -11.47 24.30 -4.15
C THR A 260 -12.05 24.77 -5.47
N ALA A 261 -12.40 23.81 -6.32
CA ALA A 261 -12.97 24.06 -7.65
C ALA A 261 -13.73 22.84 -8.16
N ASP A 262 -14.49 23.07 -9.21
CA ASP A 262 -15.02 22.00 -10.06
C ASP A 262 -13.89 21.33 -10.85
N ILE A 263 -14.02 20.02 -11.10
CA ILE A 263 -13.02 19.24 -11.85
C ILE A 263 -12.80 19.81 -13.24
N SER A 264 -13.87 20.19 -13.96
CA SER A 264 -13.81 20.73 -15.33
C SER A 264 -13.03 22.05 -15.46
N LYS A 265 -12.80 22.74 -14.33
CA LYS A 265 -12.01 23.98 -14.30
C LYS A 265 -10.55 23.76 -13.92
N THR A 266 -10.18 22.51 -13.62
CA THR A 266 -8.88 22.19 -13.03
C THR A 266 -8.04 21.27 -13.93
N VAL A 267 -8.67 20.42 -14.72
CA VAL A 267 -8.03 19.41 -15.60
C VAL A 267 -8.31 19.66 -17.07
#